data_ba77441b09255883a63a6b18a4ad592d
#
_entry.id   ba77441b09255883a63a6b18a4ad592d
#
_cell.length_a   1.000
_cell.length_b   1.000
_cell.length_c   1.000
_cell.angle_alpha   90.00
_cell.angle_beta   90.00
_cell.angle_gamma   90.00
#
_symmetry.space_group_name_H-M   'P 1'
#
loop_
_entity.id
_entity.type
_entity.pdbx_description
1 polymer ?
#
loop_
_entity_poly.entity_id
_entity_poly.type
_entity_poly.pdbx_seq_one_letter_code
_entity_poly.pdbx_strand_id
1 'polypeptide(L)'
;MDILGDAIRQGIAPAIVVAIYLIITKIIDSRKESVQIKLSSDLTKSINTISNFINVLTKNIIEKDKDKCKNAIEDSMYSSAMRLICFVSTTVVNNHIDSNKENIISNVHNIVNAEYYTVYSTLSSYTINNINVCDIMNNEWIGSIEKDIIDIIYNTKLSKEDKILSFTNKINIKFQSYITYIINHTLK
;
A
#
# COMPACT_ATOMS: atom_id res chain seq x y z
N MET A 1 -34.04 12.87 11.90
CA MET A 1 -33.25 12.37 10.77
C MET A 1 -31.91 13.10 10.80
N ASP A 2 -30.84 12.41 11.01
CA ASP A 2 -29.52 13.04 11.14
C ASP A 2 -28.86 13.14 9.75
N ILE A 3 -29.24 14.22 9.03
CA ILE A 3 -28.77 14.49 7.66
C ILE A 3 -27.24 14.53 7.58
N LEU A 4 -26.60 15.00 8.66
CA LEU A 4 -25.13 15.06 8.73
C LEU A 4 -24.52 13.64 8.88
N GLY A 5 -25.14 12.77 9.67
CA GLY A 5 -24.70 11.39 9.83
C GLY A 5 -24.79 10.57 8.54
N ASP A 6 -25.86 10.77 7.78
CA ASP A 6 -26.03 10.11 6.47
C ASP A 6 -25.05 10.63 5.41
N ALA A 7 -24.75 11.94 5.42
CA ALA A 7 -23.76 12.53 4.50
C ALA A 7 -22.33 12.06 4.82
N ILE A 8 -21.99 11.85 6.09
CA ILE A 8 -20.68 11.29 6.49
C ILE A 8 -20.51 9.86 5.98
N ARG A 9 -21.57 9.06 5.98
CA ARG A 9 -21.53 7.69 5.43
C ARG A 9 -21.34 7.62 3.92
N GLN A 10 -21.75 8.66 3.18
CA GLN A 10 -21.61 8.77 1.72
C GLN A 10 -20.23 9.30 1.29
N GLY A 11 -19.40 9.74 2.23
CA GLY A 11 -18.06 10.27 2.00
C GLY A 11 -17.90 11.71 2.48
N ILE A 12 -16.66 12.17 2.53
CA ILE A 12 -16.28 13.48 3.10
C ILE A 12 -16.85 14.65 2.30
N ALA A 13 -16.84 14.58 0.98
CA ALA A 13 -17.30 15.66 0.12
C ALA A 13 -18.80 15.98 0.31
N PRO A 14 -19.74 15.02 0.33
CA PRO A 14 -21.14 15.25 0.69
C PRO A 14 -21.32 15.80 2.10
N ALA A 15 -20.55 15.32 3.09
CA ALA A 15 -20.62 15.79 4.46
C ALA A 15 -20.21 17.27 4.60
N ILE A 16 -19.20 17.70 3.84
CA ILE A 16 -18.78 19.11 3.77
C ILE A 16 -19.87 19.99 3.19
N VAL A 17 -20.47 19.58 2.09
CA VAL A 17 -21.58 20.32 1.44
C VAL A 17 -22.77 20.48 2.38
N VAL A 18 -23.15 19.38 3.06
CA VAL A 18 -24.25 19.41 4.04
C VAL A 18 -23.93 20.30 5.24
N ALA A 19 -22.69 20.25 5.77
CA ALA A 19 -22.27 21.09 6.88
C ALA A 19 -22.33 22.59 6.50
N ILE A 20 -21.84 22.95 5.30
CA ILE A 20 -21.91 24.33 4.78
C ILE A 20 -23.39 24.75 4.60
N TYR A 21 -24.24 23.91 4.04
CA TYR A 21 -25.66 24.18 3.85
C TYR A 21 -26.38 24.40 5.19
N LEU A 22 -26.14 23.55 6.20
CA LEU A 22 -26.74 23.69 7.54
C LEU A 22 -26.33 25.00 8.25
N ILE A 23 -25.07 25.42 8.04
CA ILE A 23 -24.58 26.68 8.59
C ILE A 23 -25.23 27.88 7.89
N ILE A 24 -25.31 27.84 6.56
CA ILE A 24 -25.96 28.90 5.77
C ILE A 24 -27.45 29.02 6.14
N THR A 25 -28.17 27.88 6.28
CA THR A 25 -29.57 27.85 6.68
C THR A 25 -29.77 28.42 8.09
N LYS A 26 -28.94 28.01 9.04
CA LYS A 26 -29.00 28.52 10.43
C LYS A 26 -28.73 30.01 10.54
N ILE A 27 -27.87 30.55 9.66
CA ILE A 27 -27.60 32.00 9.56
C ILE A 27 -28.76 32.75 8.92
N ILE A 28 -29.43 32.14 7.91
CA ILE A 28 -30.60 32.74 7.27
C ILE A 28 -31.79 32.77 8.24
N ASP A 29 -32.04 31.72 9.01
CA ASP A 29 -33.13 31.60 9.98
C ASP A 29 -32.98 32.56 11.17
N SER A 30 -31.74 32.96 11.52
CA SER A 30 -31.46 33.96 12.55
C SER A 30 -31.66 35.43 12.11
N ARG A 31 -32.05 35.65 10.83
CA ARG A 31 -32.26 36.98 10.26
C ARG A 31 -33.68 37.53 10.49
N LYS A 32 -34.04 37.79 11.72
CA LYS A 32 -35.04 38.84 11.99
C LYS A 32 -34.38 39.82 13.00
N GLU A 33 -33.93 40.94 12.49
CA GLU A 33 -33.46 42.15 13.17
C GLU A 33 -31.95 42.34 13.37
N SER A 34 -31.45 43.36 12.70
CA SER A 34 -30.32 44.26 12.98
C SER A 34 -29.00 43.60 13.38
N VAL A 35 -28.14 43.17 12.45
CA VAL A 35 -26.67 43.15 12.69
C VAL A 35 -25.91 42.72 11.42
N GLN A 36 -25.93 43.47 10.34
CA GLN A 36 -25.22 43.10 9.10
C GLN A 36 -23.69 43.09 9.25
N ILE A 37 -23.09 43.87 10.09
CA ILE A 37 -21.62 43.97 10.24
C ILE A 37 -21.05 42.88 11.16
N LYS A 38 -21.73 42.59 12.27
CA LYS A 38 -21.34 41.52 13.21
C LYS A 38 -21.50 40.14 12.57
N LEU A 39 -22.54 39.96 11.77
CA LEU A 39 -22.85 38.72 11.07
C LEU A 39 -21.78 38.35 10.04
N SER A 40 -21.21 39.31 9.31
CA SER A 40 -20.15 39.09 8.33
C SER A 40 -18.83 38.62 9.01
N SER A 41 -18.49 39.22 10.18
CA SER A 41 -17.30 38.79 10.94
C SER A 41 -17.45 37.38 11.54
N ASP A 42 -18.63 37.10 12.12
CA ASP A 42 -18.90 35.79 12.74
C ASP A 42 -19.05 34.66 11.66
N LEU A 43 -19.59 34.99 10.48
CA LEU A 43 -19.62 34.11 9.32
C LEU A 43 -18.19 33.79 8.85
N THR A 44 -17.35 34.80 8.70
CA THR A 44 -15.94 34.61 8.29
C THR A 44 -15.17 33.76 9.29
N LYS A 45 -15.37 33.99 10.59
CA LYS A 45 -14.75 33.16 11.66
C LYS A 45 -15.23 31.72 11.59
N SER A 46 -16.54 31.50 11.39
CA SER A 46 -17.12 30.16 11.28
C SER A 46 -16.61 29.44 10.05
N ILE A 47 -16.52 30.10 8.90
CA ILE A 47 -15.95 29.55 7.67
C ILE A 47 -14.48 29.15 7.86
N ASN A 48 -13.68 30.03 8.49
CA ASN A 48 -12.27 29.75 8.77
C ASN A 48 -12.10 28.57 9.75
N THR A 49 -12.95 28.49 10.77
CA THR A 49 -12.93 27.37 11.74
C THR A 49 -13.27 26.05 11.04
N ILE A 50 -14.27 26.04 10.17
CA ILE A 50 -14.65 24.86 9.37
C ILE A 50 -13.55 24.49 8.40
N SER A 51 -12.97 25.45 7.69
CA SER A 51 -11.86 25.20 6.77
C SER A 51 -10.66 24.58 7.51
N ASN A 52 -10.32 25.09 8.68
CA ASN A 52 -9.27 24.51 9.51
C ASN A 52 -9.61 23.09 9.98
N PHE A 53 -10.84 22.84 10.41
CA PHE A 53 -11.30 21.52 10.81
C PHE A 53 -11.26 20.51 9.64
N ILE A 54 -11.71 20.92 8.45
CA ILE A 54 -11.62 20.12 7.23
C ILE A 54 -10.17 19.79 6.90
N ASN A 55 -9.27 20.77 6.95
CA ASN A 55 -7.86 20.57 6.67
C ASN A 55 -7.22 19.57 7.65
N VAL A 56 -7.53 19.68 8.95
CA VAL A 56 -7.04 18.72 9.96
C VAL A 56 -7.58 17.32 9.71
N LEU A 57 -8.90 17.18 9.45
CA LEU A 57 -9.49 15.88 9.14
C LEU A 57 -8.90 15.24 7.86
N THR A 58 -8.77 16.03 6.81
CA THR A 58 -8.20 15.57 5.53
C THR A 58 -6.77 15.10 5.73
N LYS A 59 -5.96 15.87 6.46
CA LYS A 59 -4.58 15.49 6.78
C LYS A 59 -4.51 14.17 7.55
N ASN A 60 -5.32 14.04 8.61
CA ASN A 60 -5.34 12.81 9.43
C ASN A 60 -5.80 11.58 8.63
N ILE A 61 -6.72 11.74 7.69
CA ILE A 61 -7.19 10.64 6.83
C ILE A 61 -6.09 10.24 5.85
N ILE A 62 -5.46 11.20 5.20
CA ILE A 62 -4.36 10.94 4.26
C ILE A 62 -3.19 10.24 4.98
N GLU A 63 -2.80 10.71 6.18
CA GLU A 63 -1.75 10.07 6.97
C GLU A 63 -2.12 8.62 7.33
N LYS A 64 -3.36 8.37 7.77
CA LYS A 64 -3.83 7.02 8.08
C LYS A 64 -3.86 6.10 6.87
N ASP A 65 -4.22 6.61 5.71
CA ASP A 65 -4.24 5.82 4.46
C ASP A 65 -2.81 5.54 3.96
N LYS A 66 -1.88 6.48 4.14
CA LYS A 66 -0.46 6.25 3.88
C LYS A 66 0.12 5.15 4.77
N ASP A 67 -0.20 5.16 6.07
CA ASP A 67 0.25 4.12 7.00
C ASP A 67 -0.31 2.74 6.64
N LYS A 68 -1.59 2.66 6.30
CA LYS A 68 -2.20 1.41 5.82
C LYS A 68 -1.56 0.90 4.55
N CYS A 69 -1.32 1.78 3.59
CA CYS A 69 -0.66 1.44 2.34
C CYS A 69 0.77 0.95 2.58
N LYS A 70 1.53 1.64 3.43
CA LYS A 70 2.88 1.23 3.82
C LYS A 70 2.89 -0.17 4.43
N ASN A 71 2.01 -0.42 5.41
CA ASN A 71 1.91 -1.73 6.05
C ASN A 71 1.54 -2.82 5.03
N ALA A 72 0.61 -2.55 4.12
CA ALA A 72 0.23 -3.49 3.08
C ALA A 72 1.39 -3.82 2.13
N ILE A 73 2.21 -2.83 1.76
CA ILE A 73 3.43 -3.03 0.97
C ILE A 73 4.41 -3.93 1.73
N GLU A 74 4.73 -3.58 2.98
CA GLU A 74 5.65 -4.34 3.81
C GLU A 74 5.16 -5.78 4.03
N ASP A 75 3.93 -5.97 4.47
CA ASP A 75 3.35 -7.29 4.77
C ASP A 75 3.27 -8.19 3.53
N SER A 76 2.81 -7.67 2.39
CA SER A 76 2.71 -8.45 1.15
C SER A 76 4.08 -8.88 0.64
N MET A 77 5.05 -7.97 0.66
CA MET A 77 6.41 -8.23 0.19
C MET A 77 7.17 -9.20 1.10
N TYR A 78 7.11 -9.02 2.43
CA TYR A 78 7.75 -9.96 3.37
C TYR A 78 7.10 -11.34 3.33
N SER A 79 5.78 -11.42 3.21
CA SER A 79 5.08 -12.69 3.04
C SER A 79 5.51 -13.43 1.77
N SER A 80 5.67 -12.71 0.67
CA SER A 80 6.19 -13.26 -0.58
C SER A 80 7.63 -13.74 -0.43
N ALA A 81 8.51 -12.94 0.18
CA ALA A 81 9.89 -13.33 0.47
C ALA A 81 9.97 -14.63 1.28
N MET A 82 9.15 -14.75 2.32
CA MET A 82 9.10 -15.96 3.16
C MET A 82 8.64 -17.19 2.37
N ARG A 83 7.65 -17.07 1.50
CA ARG A 83 7.21 -18.20 0.66
C ARG A 83 8.28 -18.64 -0.32
N LEU A 84 9.01 -17.69 -0.93
CA LEU A 84 10.15 -18.00 -1.80
C LEU A 84 11.31 -18.67 -1.03
N ILE A 85 11.61 -18.22 0.19
CA ILE A 85 12.62 -18.86 1.06
C ILE A 85 12.18 -20.29 1.40
N CYS A 86 10.92 -20.51 1.78
CA CYS A 86 10.39 -21.86 2.06
C CYS A 86 10.47 -22.76 0.82
N PHE A 87 10.13 -22.25 -0.35
CA PHE A 87 10.25 -23.02 -1.62
C PHE A 87 11.68 -23.45 -1.89
N VAL A 88 12.65 -22.52 -1.81
CA VAL A 88 14.07 -22.83 -2.04
C VAL A 88 14.59 -23.81 -1.00
N SER A 89 14.25 -23.61 0.29
CA SER A 89 14.65 -24.50 1.37
C SER A 89 14.15 -25.92 1.13
N THR A 90 12.87 -26.08 0.78
CA THR A 90 12.28 -27.41 0.50
C THR A 90 12.93 -28.05 -0.73
N THR A 91 13.17 -27.27 -1.78
CA THR A 91 13.79 -27.77 -3.03
C THR A 91 15.22 -28.22 -2.80
N VAL A 92 16.01 -27.46 -2.03
CA VAL A 92 17.42 -27.75 -1.73
C VAL A 92 17.57 -28.98 -0.80
N VAL A 93 16.63 -29.18 0.13
CA VAL A 93 16.64 -30.34 1.02
C VAL A 93 16.32 -31.63 0.27
N ASN A 94 15.43 -31.58 -0.74
CA ASN A 94 15.07 -32.75 -1.55
C ASN A 94 16.26 -33.17 -2.44
N ASN A 95 16.66 -34.47 -2.33
CA ASN A 95 17.90 -34.99 -2.93
C ASN A 95 17.83 -35.28 -4.44
N HIS A 96 16.78 -34.87 -5.17
CA HIS A 96 16.57 -35.20 -6.58
C HIS A 96 16.67 -33.99 -7.53
N ILE A 97 17.55 -33.03 -7.16
CA ILE A 97 17.69 -31.77 -7.92
C ILE A 97 18.17 -32.03 -9.36
N ASP A 98 19.14 -32.93 -9.56
CA ASP A 98 19.74 -33.16 -10.88
C ASP A 98 18.86 -34.00 -11.82
N SER A 99 18.04 -34.90 -11.29
CA SER A 99 17.16 -35.77 -12.09
C SER A 99 15.90 -35.09 -12.64
N ASN A 100 15.57 -33.88 -12.12
CA ASN A 100 14.32 -33.16 -12.45
C ASN A 100 14.55 -31.68 -12.78
N LYS A 101 15.68 -31.34 -13.43
CA LYS A 101 16.09 -29.95 -13.66
C LYS A 101 15.02 -29.12 -14.38
N GLU A 102 14.43 -29.62 -15.46
CA GLU A 102 13.40 -28.92 -16.22
C GLU A 102 12.16 -28.63 -15.36
N ASN A 103 11.72 -29.62 -14.59
CA ASN A 103 10.58 -29.46 -13.67
C ASN A 103 10.86 -28.43 -12.58
N ILE A 104 12.09 -28.42 -12.04
CA ILE A 104 12.48 -27.42 -11.01
C ILE A 104 12.48 -26.02 -11.61
N ILE A 105 13.06 -25.82 -12.79
CA ILE A 105 13.06 -24.52 -13.48
C ILE A 105 11.61 -24.06 -13.76
N SER A 106 10.76 -24.96 -14.26
CA SER A 106 9.34 -24.64 -14.48
C SER A 106 8.63 -24.27 -13.17
N ASN A 107 8.89 -24.99 -12.09
CA ASN A 107 8.33 -24.68 -10.77
C ASN A 107 8.83 -23.35 -10.22
N VAL A 108 10.12 -23.02 -10.42
CA VAL A 108 10.68 -21.71 -10.04
C VAL A 108 9.96 -20.60 -10.79
N HIS A 109 9.79 -20.74 -12.10
CA HIS A 109 9.05 -19.77 -12.90
C HIS A 109 7.62 -19.59 -12.40
N ASN A 110 6.92 -20.69 -12.14
CA ASN A 110 5.53 -20.66 -11.69
C ASN A 110 5.39 -20.01 -10.31
N ILE A 111 6.25 -20.35 -9.35
CA ILE A 111 6.16 -19.77 -7.99
C ILE A 111 6.49 -18.28 -8.01
N VAL A 112 7.52 -17.88 -8.74
CA VAL A 112 7.92 -16.47 -8.83
C VAL A 112 6.82 -15.63 -9.46
N ASN A 113 6.19 -16.11 -10.53
CA ASN A 113 5.05 -15.45 -11.14
C ASN A 113 3.82 -15.41 -10.22
N ALA A 114 3.51 -16.52 -9.52
CA ALA A 114 2.40 -16.55 -8.58
C ALA A 114 2.59 -15.53 -7.44
N GLU A 115 3.81 -15.42 -6.92
CA GLU A 115 4.13 -14.44 -5.89
C GLU A 115 4.00 -13.00 -6.41
N TYR A 116 4.47 -12.73 -7.62
CA TYR A 116 4.27 -11.42 -8.24
C TYR A 116 2.79 -11.05 -8.33
N TYR A 117 1.98 -11.92 -8.92
CA TYR A 117 0.55 -11.65 -9.08
C TYR A 117 -0.16 -11.52 -7.73
N THR A 118 0.27 -12.24 -6.71
CA THR A 118 -0.27 -12.13 -5.34
C THR A 118 0.03 -10.74 -4.76
N VAL A 119 1.28 -10.29 -4.86
CA VAL A 119 1.67 -8.94 -4.40
C VAL A 119 0.95 -7.88 -5.21
N TYR A 120 0.95 -8.00 -6.54
CA TYR A 120 0.28 -7.06 -7.44
C TYR A 120 -1.22 -6.95 -7.13
N SER A 121 -1.92 -8.07 -7.00
CA SER A 121 -3.35 -8.11 -6.66
C SER A 121 -3.63 -7.45 -5.31
N THR A 122 -2.79 -7.70 -4.30
CA THR A 122 -2.93 -7.08 -2.98
C THR A 122 -2.75 -5.57 -3.05
N LEU A 123 -1.75 -5.09 -3.78
CA LEU A 123 -1.38 -3.68 -3.84
C LEU A 123 -2.22 -2.87 -4.85
N SER A 124 -2.90 -3.52 -5.79
CA SER A 124 -3.75 -2.85 -6.80
C SER A 124 -4.91 -2.05 -6.21
N SER A 125 -5.34 -2.39 -5.00
CA SER A 125 -6.40 -1.66 -4.28
C SER A 125 -5.93 -0.36 -3.64
N TYR A 126 -4.62 -0.10 -3.60
CA TYR A 126 -4.07 1.09 -2.94
C TYR A 126 -3.71 2.16 -3.96
N THR A 127 -4.32 3.34 -3.77
CA THR A 127 -4.06 4.55 -4.56
C THR A 127 -3.79 5.69 -3.60
N ILE A 128 -2.60 6.30 -3.68
CA ILE A 128 -2.18 7.43 -2.85
C ILE A 128 -1.79 8.58 -3.76
N ASN A 129 -2.28 9.78 -3.50
CA ASN A 129 -2.02 10.97 -4.32
C ASN A 129 -2.32 10.75 -5.83
N ASN A 130 -3.37 9.99 -6.15
CA ASN A 130 -3.74 9.56 -7.51
C ASN A 130 -2.74 8.65 -8.22
N ILE A 131 -1.78 8.06 -7.49
CA ILE A 131 -0.84 7.08 -8.00
C ILE A 131 -1.25 5.71 -7.47
N ASN A 132 -1.55 4.76 -8.36
CA ASN A 132 -1.74 3.38 -7.96
C ASN A 132 -0.38 2.75 -7.64
N VAL A 133 -0.29 2.03 -6.52
CA VAL A 133 0.96 1.39 -6.09
C VAL A 133 1.51 0.45 -7.16
N CYS A 134 0.64 -0.23 -7.89
CA CYS A 134 1.02 -1.13 -8.96
C CYS A 134 1.66 -0.44 -10.17
N ASP A 135 1.38 0.85 -10.40
CA ASP A 135 1.99 1.62 -11.50
C ASP A 135 3.49 1.85 -11.27
N ILE A 136 3.92 1.75 -10.01
CA ILE A 136 5.34 1.90 -9.60
C ILE A 136 6.06 0.55 -9.65
N MET A 137 5.32 -0.56 -9.53
CA MET A 137 5.89 -1.90 -9.58
C MET A 137 6.26 -2.24 -11.02
N ASN A 138 7.57 -2.33 -11.30
CA ASN A 138 8.05 -2.86 -12.57
C ASN A 138 8.31 -4.37 -12.50
N ASN A 139 8.37 -5.03 -13.65
CA ASN A 139 8.59 -6.48 -13.74
C ASN A 139 10.07 -6.88 -13.60
N GLU A 140 11.00 -5.93 -13.51
CA GLU A 140 12.44 -6.21 -13.55
C GLU A 140 12.91 -7.04 -12.36
N TRP A 141 12.30 -6.85 -11.18
CA TRP A 141 12.66 -7.57 -9.99
C TRP A 141 12.34 -9.08 -10.07
N ILE A 142 11.27 -9.47 -10.79
CA ILE A 142 10.86 -10.87 -10.94
C ILE A 142 11.90 -11.68 -11.67
N GLY A 143 12.33 -11.24 -12.85
CA GLY A 143 13.35 -11.93 -13.63
C GLY A 143 14.66 -12.09 -12.88
N SER A 144 15.02 -11.10 -12.05
CA SER A 144 16.21 -11.17 -11.21
C SER A 144 16.07 -12.18 -10.06
N ILE A 145 14.87 -12.37 -9.50
CA ILE A 145 14.62 -13.35 -8.42
C ILE A 145 14.63 -14.76 -8.99
N GLU A 146 13.99 -14.99 -10.11
CA GLU A 146 13.99 -16.30 -10.79
C GLU A 146 15.41 -16.79 -11.05
N LYS A 147 16.26 -15.94 -11.63
CA LYS A 147 17.67 -16.21 -11.85
C LYS A 147 18.39 -16.53 -10.54
N ASP A 148 18.19 -15.75 -9.50
CA ASP A 148 18.84 -15.97 -8.22
C ASP A 148 18.47 -17.31 -7.58
N ILE A 149 17.22 -17.73 -7.70
CA ILE A 149 16.75 -19.03 -7.20
C ILE A 149 17.43 -20.17 -7.99
N ILE A 150 17.46 -20.08 -9.30
CA ILE A 150 18.10 -21.09 -10.14
C ILE A 150 19.60 -21.18 -9.85
N ASP A 151 20.27 -20.03 -9.81
CA ASP A 151 21.70 -19.98 -9.55
C ASP A 151 22.07 -20.58 -8.19
N ILE A 152 21.26 -20.36 -7.14
CA ILE A 152 21.54 -20.89 -5.79
C ILE A 152 21.24 -22.39 -5.70
N ILE A 153 20.14 -22.86 -6.29
CA ILE A 153 19.77 -24.28 -6.26
C ILE A 153 20.86 -25.12 -6.92
N TYR A 154 21.37 -24.66 -8.06
CA TYR A 154 22.38 -25.40 -8.86
C TYR A 154 23.83 -25.04 -8.52
N ASN A 155 24.08 -24.23 -7.47
CA ASN A 155 25.43 -23.95 -7.04
C ASN A 155 26.06 -25.19 -6.38
N THR A 156 27.00 -25.82 -7.07
CA THR A 156 27.69 -27.03 -6.58
C THR A 156 28.77 -26.74 -5.51
N LYS A 157 29.13 -25.49 -5.32
CA LYS A 157 30.18 -25.08 -4.39
C LYS A 157 29.68 -24.86 -2.96
N LEU A 158 28.38 -24.77 -2.76
CA LEU A 158 27.75 -24.48 -1.47
C LEU A 158 27.11 -25.75 -0.86
N SER A 159 27.21 -25.90 0.46
CA SER A 159 26.40 -26.87 1.19
C SER A 159 24.90 -26.52 1.09
N LYS A 160 24.02 -27.43 1.50
CA LYS A 160 22.56 -27.17 1.51
C LYS A 160 22.21 -26.02 2.44
N GLU A 161 22.83 -26.00 3.59
CA GLU A 161 22.66 -24.98 4.63
C GLU A 161 23.14 -23.61 4.13
N ASP A 162 24.32 -23.58 3.48
CA ASP A 162 24.87 -22.36 2.93
C ASP A 162 24.03 -21.80 1.75
N LYS A 163 23.45 -22.67 0.93
CA LYS A 163 22.50 -22.27 -0.13
C LYS A 163 21.28 -21.56 0.47
N ILE A 164 20.65 -22.16 1.47
CA ILE A 164 19.47 -21.60 2.13
C ILE A 164 19.82 -20.26 2.79
N LEU A 165 20.93 -20.21 3.54
CA LEU A 165 21.37 -18.97 4.20
C LEU A 165 21.69 -17.87 3.19
N SER A 166 22.47 -18.21 2.15
CA SER A 166 22.84 -17.26 1.08
C SER A 166 21.60 -16.72 0.36
N PHE A 167 20.63 -17.58 0.02
CA PHE A 167 19.39 -17.15 -0.60
C PHE A 167 18.57 -16.27 0.33
N THR A 168 18.41 -16.66 1.59
CA THR A 168 17.66 -15.88 2.59
C THR A 168 18.21 -14.47 2.73
N ASN A 169 19.53 -14.33 2.84
CA ASN A 169 20.17 -13.03 2.93
C ASN A 169 19.95 -12.20 1.65
N LYS A 170 20.12 -12.82 0.50
CA LYS A 170 19.98 -12.14 -0.80
C LYS A 170 18.57 -11.66 -1.05
N ILE A 171 17.57 -12.52 -0.76
CA ILE A 171 16.16 -12.17 -0.97
C ILE A 171 15.70 -11.07 -0.03
N ASN A 172 16.12 -11.11 1.24
CA ASN A 172 15.79 -10.09 2.21
C ASN A 172 16.32 -8.71 1.79
N ILE A 173 17.58 -8.64 1.33
CA ILE A 173 18.17 -7.38 0.85
C ILE A 173 17.40 -6.85 -0.36
N LYS A 174 17.06 -7.73 -1.32
CA LYS A 174 16.30 -7.32 -2.51
C LYS A 174 14.91 -6.80 -2.15
N PHE A 175 14.14 -7.55 -1.37
CA PHE A 175 12.80 -7.13 -0.98
C PHE A 175 12.80 -5.84 -0.17
N GLN A 176 13.76 -5.68 0.74
CA GLN A 176 13.93 -4.42 1.47
C GLN A 176 14.20 -3.24 0.53
N SER A 177 15.03 -3.45 -0.50
CA SER A 177 15.30 -2.43 -1.51
C SER A 177 14.03 -2.06 -2.31
N TYR A 178 13.24 -3.06 -2.73
CA TYR A 178 11.98 -2.83 -3.44
C TYR A 178 10.92 -2.16 -2.57
N ILE A 179 10.76 -2.60 -1.33
CA ILE A 179 9.85 -1.96 -0.36
C ILE A 179 10.20 -0.48 -0.24
N THR A 180 11.49 -0.19 -0.02
CA THR A 180 11.97 1.20 0.09
C THR A 180 11.72 2.00 -1.19
N TYR A 181 11.93 1.39 -2.35
CA TYR A 181 11.66 2.02 -3.66
C TYR A 181 10.17 2.36 -3.81
N ILE A 182 9.29 1.39 -3.60
CA ILE A 182 7.84 1.58 -3.74
C ILE A 182 7.34 2.65 -2.75
N ILE A 183 7.72 2.57 -1.48
CA ILE A 183 7.34 3.54 -0.45
C ILE A 183 7.78 4.94 -0.82
N ASN A 184 9.03 5.10 -1.27
CA ASN A 184 9.57 6.41 -1.64
C ASN A 184 8.90 7.05 -2.86
N HIS A 185 8.32 6.25 -3.76
CA HIS A 185 7.64 6.75 -4.96
C HIS A 185 6.13 6.88 -4.79
N THR A 186 5.55 6.20 -3.79
CA THR A 186 4.10 6.22 -3.54
C THR A 186 3.71 7.19 -2.43
N LEU A 187 4.50 7.25 -1.34
CA LEU A 187 4.09 7.92 -0.11
C LEU A 187 4.72 9.31 0.10
N LYS A 188 5.54 9.76 -0.81
CA LYS A 188 6.02 11.17 -0.84
C LYS A 188 4.92 12.11 -1.35
#